data_23be84f24d2cbebff226d7ecd0354d21
#
_entry.id   23be84f24d2cbebff226d7ecd0354d21
#
_cell.length_a   1.000
_cell.length_b   1.000
_cell.length_c   1.000
_cell.angle_alpha   90.00
_cell.angle_beta   90.00
_cell.angle_gamma   90.00
#
_symmetry.space_group_name_H-M   'P 1'
#
loop_
_entity.id
_entity.type
_entity.pdbx_description
1 polymer ?
#
loop_
_entity_poly.entity_id
_entity_poly.type
_entity_poly.pdbx_seq_one_letter_code
_entity_poly.pdbx_strand_id
1 'polypeptide(L)'
;MTTSNGHFINHLLKKKRCNLKVRFLGTGTSQGVPVIACECAVCTSLDVHDKRLRSSILIELNNGKNIVIDTGPDFRYQMLREKINHLDAILMTHAHKDHIAGLDDVRAFNYQQQSSISIYANN
;
A
#
# COMPACT_ATOMS: atom_id res chain seq x y z
N MET A 1 34.55 -25.70 -44.60
CA MET A 1 33.89 -26.45 -43.50
C MET A 1 33.37 -25.42 -42.50
N THR A 2 32.08 -25.30 -42.46
CA THR A 2 31.27 -24.34 -41.75
C THR A 2 31.06 -24.77 -40.30
N THR A 3 31.16 -23.89 -39.35
CA THR A 3 30.58 -24.09 -38.02
C THR A 3 29.75 -22.88 -37.63
N SER A 4 28.46 -23.01 -37.90
CA SER A 4 27.41 -22.22 -37.34
C SER A 4 27.01 -22.82 -35.99
N ASN A 5 27.28 -22.21 -34.86
CA ASN A 5 26.64 -22.49 -33.56
C ASN A 5 26.89 -21.35 -32.61
N GLY A 6 26.16 -20.25 -32.74
CA GLY A 6 26.28 -19.10 -31.84
C GLY A 6 24.98 -18.35 -31.59
N HIS A 7 23.84 -18.85 -32.08
CA HIS A 7 22.59 -18.03 -32.04
C HIS A 7 21.46 -18.61 -31.17
N PHE A 8 21.66 -19.69 -30.45
CA PHE A 8 20.56 -20.41 -29.77
C PHE A 8 20.49 -20.18 -28.25
N ILE A 9 21.41 -19.44 -27.61
CA ILE A 9 21.45 -19.34 -26.16
C ILE A 9 20.89 -18.01 -25.62
N ASN A 10 20.66 -17.00 -26.47
CA ASN A 10 20.21 -15.67 -26.00
C ASN A 10 18.69 -15.50 -25.82
N HIS A 11 17.88 -16.53 -25.99
CA HIS A 11 16.42 -16.44 -25.91
C HIS A 11 15.83 -16.88 -24.55
N LEU A 12 16.63 -17.40 -23.62
CA LEU A 12 16.13 -18.05 -22.40
C LEU A 12 16.26 -17.25 -21.10
N LEU A 13 16.78 -16.04 -21.13
CA LEU A 13 16.92 -15.23 -19.90
C LEU A 13 16.38 -13.79 -20.04
N LYS A 14 15.22 -13.62 -20.67
CA LYS A 14 14.40 -12.44 -20.33
C LYS A 14 13.78 -12.70 -18.95
N LYS A 15 14.57 -12.54 -17.90
CA LYS A 15 14.05 -12.35 -16.55
C LYS A 15 13.01 -11.23 -16.65
N LYS A 16 11.71 -11.56 -16.58
CA LYS A 16 10.65 -10.56 -16.41
C LYS A 16 11.02 -9.79 -15.16
N ARG A 17 11.55 -8.59 -15.31
CA ARG A 17 11.75 -7.69 -14.17
C ARG A 17 10.34 -7.44 -13.63
N CYS A 18 10.08 -7.97 -12.46
CA CYS A 18 8.88 -7.61 -11.73
C CYS A 18 9.11 -6.18 -11.21
N ASN A 19 8.70 -5.19 -11.99
CA ASN A 19 8.72 -3.82 -11.51
C ASN A 19 7.47 -3.66 -10.66
N LEU A 20 7.61 -3.37 -9.40
CA LEU A 20 6.55 -2.94 -8.52
C LEU A 20 6.89 -1.53 -8.01
N LYS A 21 5.87 -0.76 -7.70
CA LYS A 21 6.02 0.54 -7.06
C LYS A 21 5.46 0.45 -5.65
N VAL A 22 6.25 0.90 -4.69
CA VAL A 22 5.84 1.01 -3.29
C VAL A 22 5.57 2.46 -2.98
N ARG A 23 4.39 2.73 -2.43
CA ARG A 23 3.97 4.06 -1.99
C ARG A 23 3.66 4.03 -0.51
N PHE A 24 4.33 4.87 0.27
CA PHE A 24 4.03 5.04 1.69
C PHE A 24 2.77 5.88 1.83
N LEU A 25 1.71 5.30 2.37
CA LEU A 25 0.44 5.96 2.62
C LEU A 25 0.44 6.70 3.96
N GLY A 26 1.22 6.21 4.91
CA GLY A 26 1.46 6.81 6.19
C GLY A 26 2.74 6.30 6.82
N THR A 27 3.44 7.15 7.55
CA THR A 27 4.73 6.87 8.21
C THR A 27 4.72 7.29 9.68
N GLY A 28 3.55 7.60 10.22
CA GLY A 28 3.36 7.94 11.62
C GLY A 28 3.31 6.70 12.51
N THR A 29 3.31 6.94 13.81
CA THR A 29 3.10 5.92 14.84
C THR A 29 1.64 5.44 14.87
N SER A 30 1.31 4.56 15.81
CA SER A 30 -0.06 4.10 16.08
C SER A 30 -1.07 5.24 16.32
N GLN A 31 -0.62 6.41 16.77
CA GLN A 31 -1.46 7.59 16.99
C GLN A 31 -1.39 8.61 15.85
N GLY A 32 -0.50 8.41 14.87
CA GLY A 32 -0.18 9.41 13.85
C GLY A 32 0.64 10.58 14.43
N VAL A 33 0.89 11.59 13.60
CA VAL A 33 1.52 12.86 14.00
C VAL A 33 0.74 13.98 13.32
N PRO A 34 0.27 15.01 14.06
CA PRO A 34 0.40 15.25 15.51
C PRO A 34 -0.40 14.26 16.36
N VAL A 35 0.08 14.06 17.59
CA VAL A 35 -0.63 13.30 18.62
C VAL A 35 -1.62 14.22 19.32
N ILE A 36 -2.81 13.72 19.62
CA ILE A 36 -3.87 14.47 20.30
C ILE A 36 -3.34 14.98 21.66
N ALA A 37 -3.57 16.25 21.94
CA ALA A 37 -3.15 16.95 23.16
C ALA A 37 -1.61 17.01 23.38
N CYS A 38 -0.80 16.75 22.37
CA CYS A 38 0.66 16.89 22.45
C CYS A 38 1.07 18.30 21.99
N GLU A 39 1.80 19.02 22.84
CA GLU A 39 2.27 20.38 22.59
C GLU A 39 3.76 20.47 22.21
N CYS A 40 4.39 19.34 21.86
CA CYS A 40 5.79 19.35 21.44
C CYS A 40 5.98 20.07 20.09
N ALA A 41 7.19 20.50 19.82
CA ALA A 41 7.53 21.28 18.63
C ALA A 41 7.08 20.62 17.32
N VAL A 42 7.13 19.29 17.22
CA VAL A 42 6.69 18.55 16.03
C VAL A 42 5.16 18.53 15.91
N CYS A 43 4.45 18.26 17.01
CA CYS A 43 2.99 18.20 16.98
C CYS A 43 2.32 19.57 16.74
N THR A 44 2.96 20.64 17.19
CA THR A 44 2.50 22.02 16.97
C THR A 44 3.05 22.67 15.71
N SER A 45 3.96 21.99 14.99
CA SER A 45 4.56 22.47 13.74
C SER A 45 3.52 22.73 12.67
N LEU A 46 3.74 23.75 11.84
CA LEU A 46 2.96 24.05 10.63
C LEU A 46 3.52 23.35 9.40
N ASP A 47 4.69 22.71 9.49
CA ASP A 47 5.31 21.97 8.38
C ASP A 47 4.46 20.74 8.04
N VAL A 48 4.14 20.59 6.76
CA VAL A 48 3.39 19.44 6.25
C VAL A 48 4.13 18.12 6.42
N HIS A 49 5.47 18.14 6.49
CA HIS A 49 6.29 16.95 6.73
C HIS A 49 6.15 16.39 8.15
N ASP A 50 5.70 17.23 9.09
CA ASP A 50 5.38 16.83 10.45
C ASP A 50 3.94 16.26 10.59
N LYS A 51 3.18 16.20 9.49
CA LYS A 51 1.83 15.63 9.48
C LYS A 51 1.89 14.22 8.88
N ARG A 52 1.93 13.21 9.74
CA ARG A 52 2.10 11.81 9.32
C ARG A 52 0.91 10.95 9.74
N LEU A 53 0.24 10.40 8.75
CA LEU A 53 -0.80 9.42 8.97
C LEU A 53 -0.21 8.11 9.52
N ARG A 54 -1.03 7.29 10.14
CA ARG A 54 -0.65 5.96 10.66
C ARG A 54 -0.10 5.09 9.55
N SER A 55 0.81 4.19 9.91
CA SER A 55 1.55 3.36 8.96
C SER A 55 0.64 2.56 8.05
N SER A 56 0.85 2.69 6.76
CA SER A 56 0.25 1.86 5.71
C SER A 56 1.06 2.01 4.43
N ILE A 57 1.01 0.99 3.57
CA ILE A 57 1.76 0.93 2.31
C ILE A 57 0.81 0.48 1.19
N LEU A 58 0.94 1.13 0.03
CA LEU A 58 0.35 0.66 -1.23
C LEU A 58 1.45 0.03 -2.10
N ILE A 59 1.18 -1.15 -2.63
CA ILE A 59 2.00 -1.83 -3.63
C ILE A 59 1.24 -1.83 -4.95
N GLU A 60 1.80 -1.16 -5.94
CA GLU A 60 1.27 -1.11 -7.30
C GLU A 60 2.09 -2.09 -8.17
N LEU A 61 1.44 -3.10 -8.72
CA LEU A 61 2.08 -4.10 -9.58
C LEU A 61 2.00 -3.70 -11.06
N ASN A 62 2.93 -4.18 -11.89
CA ASN A 62 2.97 -3.88 -13.33
C ASN A 62 1.73 -4.28 -14.11
N ASN A 63 0.96 -5.23 -13.59
CA ASN A 63 -0.28 -5.69 -14.20
C ASN A 63 -1.49 -4.83 -13.78
N GLY A 64 -1.26 -3.69 -13.14
CA GLY A 64 -2.28 -2.75 -12.69
C GLY A 64 -2.95 -3.14 -11.37
N LYS A 65 -2.49 -4.19 -10.69
CA LYS A 65 -3.03 -4.60 -9.39
C LYS A 65 -2.49 -3.74 -8.26
N ASN A 66 -3.38 -3.40 -7.33
CA ASN A 66 -3.12 -2.63 -6.14
C ASN A 66 -3.33 -3.48 -4.88
N ILE A 67 -2.32 -3.52 -4.02
CA ILE A 67 -2.35 -4.23 -2.75
C ILE A 67 -2.05 -3.22 -1.64
N VAL A 68 -2.90 -3.16 -0.63
CA VAL A 68 -2.66 -2.34 0.56
C VAL A 68 -2.20 -3.21 1.71
N ILE A 69 -1.18 -2.76 2.44
CA ILE A 69 -0.75 -3.35 3.71
C ILE A 69 -1.26 -2.47 4.84
N ASP A 70 -2.11 -3.02 5.68
CA ASP A 70 -2.82 -2.42 6.79
C ASP A 70 -3.81 -1.30 6.40
N THR A 71 -4.99 -1.37 6.99
CA THR A 71 -6.09 -0.44 6.81
C THR A 71 -6.46 0.20 8.14
N GLY A 72 -5.56 1.03 8.66
CA GLY A 72 -5.78 1.76 9.91
C GLY A 72 -6.89 2.81 9.81
N PRO A 73 -7.12 3.60 10.87
CA PRO A 73 -8.17 4.63 10.91
C PRO A 73 -8.05 5.69 9.81
N ASP A 74 -6.86 5.88 9.26
CA ASP A 74 -6.59 6.87 8.21
C ASP A 74 -6.81 6.33 6.79
N PHE A 75 -7.20 5.06 6.64
CA PHE A 75 -7.31 4.37 5.34
C PHE A 75 -8.14 5.16 4.32
N ARG A 76 -9.33 5.62 4.72
CA ARG A 76 -10.18 6.41 3.83
C ARG A 76 -9.45 7.65 3.29
N TYR A 77 -8.82 8.41 4.15
CA TYR A 77 -8.10 9.61 3.75
C TYR A 77 -6.89 9.27 2.86
N GLN A 78 -6.17 8.20 3.18
CA GLN A 78 -5.04 7.71 2.38
C GLN A 78 -5.47 7.36 0.95
N MET A 79 -6.57 6.63 0.79
CA MET A 79 -7.10 6.27 -0.53
C MET A 79 -7.54 7.49 -1.35
N LEU A 80 -8.22 8.44 -0.72
CA LEU A 80 -8.66 9.68 -1.36
C LEU A 80 -7.49 10.57 -1.77
N ARG A 81 -6.49 10.76 -0.90
CA ARG A 81 -5.28 11.55 -1.17
C ARG A 81 -4.52 11.01 -2.37
N GLU A 82 -4.34 9.70 -2.42
CA GLU A 82 -3.60 9.02 -3.48
C GLU A 82 -4.45 8.71 -4.73
N LYS A 83 -5.75 9.05 -4.70
CA LYS A 83 -6.72 8.82 -5.80
C LYS A 83 -6.78 7.35 -6.22
N ILE A 84 -6.73 6.44 -5.25
CA ILE A 84 -6.85 5.01 -5.51
C ILE A 84 -8.32 4.68 -5.77
N ASN A 85 -8.61 4.15 -6.94
CA ASN A 85 -9.95 3.80 -7.40
C ASN A 85 -10.16 2.30 -7.61
N HIS A 86 -9.11 1.50 -7.41
CA HIS A 86 -9.15 0.04 -7.54
C HIS A 86 -8.24 -0.61 -6.51
N LEU A 87 -8.72 -1.68 -5.86
CA LEU A 87 -7.99 -2.43 -4.86
C LEU A 87 -8.22 -3.93 -5.08
N ASP A 88 -7.16 -4.71 -5.16
CA ASP A 88 -7.23 -6.16 -5.43
C ASP A 88 -7.12 -6.99 -4.16
N ALA A 89 -6.29 -6.57 -3.22
CA ALA A 89 -6.06 -7.30 -1.98
C ALA A 89 -5.62 -6.39 -0.84
N ILE A 90 -5.82 -6.87 0.36
CA ILE A 90 -5.33 -6.28 1.61
C ILE A 90 -4.50 -7.33 2.34
N LEU A 91 -3.32 -6.95 2.81
CA LEU A 91 -2.49 -7.73 3.70
C LEU A 91 -2.54 -7.10 5.09
N MET A 92 -2.90 -7.87 6.11
CA MET A 92 -2.89 -7.42 7.49
C MET A 92 -1.64 -7.92 8.20
N THR A 93 -0.88 -7.02 8.78
CA THR A 93 0.30 -7.39 9.56
C THR A 93 -0.09 -7.98 10.91
N HIS A 94 -1.06 -7.37 11.59
CA HIS A 94 -1.59 -7.81 12.88
C HIS A 94 -2.91 -7.10 13.24
N ALA A 95 -3.58 -7.55 14.30
CA ALA A 95 -4.94 -7.18 14.63
C ALA A 95 -5.09 -5.93 15.53
N HIS A 96 -4.07 -5.09 15.69
CA HIS A 96 -4.20 -3.85 16.45
C HIS A 96 -5.07 -2.83 15.71
N LYS A 97 -5.79 -1.99 16.46
CA LYS A 97 -6.77 -1.04 15.92
C LYS A 97 -6.19 -0.04 14.94
N ASP A 98 -4.97 0.40 15.16
CA ASP A 98 -4.25 1.30 14.27
C ASP A 98 -3.90 0.68 12.92
N HIS A 99 -4.04 -0.65 12.78
CA HIS A 99 -3.81 -1.38 11.53
C HIS A 99 -5.10 -1.88 10.86
N ILE A 100 -6.22 -2.04 11.60
CA ILE A 100 -7.43 -2.67 11.07
C ILE A 100 -8.70 -1.79 11.14
N ALA A 101 -8.70 -0.68 11.88
CA ALA A 101 -9.93 0.07 12.18
C ALA A 101 -10.57 0.75 10.95
N GLY A 102 -9.87 0.86 9.84
CA GLY A 102 -10.41 1.39 8.58
C GLY A 102 -10.98 0.32 7.63
N LEU A 103 -11.06 -0.95 8.04
CA LEU A 103 -11.60 -2.04 7.22
C LEU A 103 -13.03 -1.79 6.72
N ASP A 104 -13.84 -1.09 7.49
CA ASP A 104 -15.22 -0.80 7.08
C ASP A 104 -15.28 0.07 5.80
N ASP A 105 -14.31 0.93 5.57
CA ASP A 105 -14.23 1.75 4.36
C ASP A 105 -13.88 0.94 3.09
N VAL A 106 -13.38 -0.29 3.23
CA VAL A 106 -13.09 -1.20 2.11
C VAL A 106 -14.35 -1.55 1.32
N ARG A 107 -15.51 -1.53 1.95
CA ARG A 107 -16.81 -1.76 1.29
C ARG A 107 -17.05 -0.83 0.10
N ALA A 108 -16.50 0.38 0.10
CA ALA A 108 -16.61 1.31 -1.01
C ALA A 108 -15.99 0.74 -2.30
N PHE A 109 -14.84 0.06 -2.18
CA PHE A 109 -14.20 -0.63 -3.30
C PHE A 109 -15.00 -1.85 -3.74
N ASN A 110 -15.51 -2.66 -2.78
CA ASN A 110 -16.36 -3.82 -3.11
C ASN A 110 -17.58 -3.41 -3.92
N TYR A 111 -18.22 -2.32 -3.51
CA TYR A 111 -19.37 -1.77 -4.21
C TYR A 111 -19.01 -1.26 -5.61
N GLN A 112 -17.96 -0.46 -5.72
CA GLN A 112 -17.53 0.15 -6.98
C GLN A 112 -17.02 -0.89 -7.98
N GLN A 113 -16.32 -1.92 -7.51
CA GLN A 113 -15.76 -2.98 -8.34
C GLN A 113 -16.73 -4.14 -8.59
N GLN A 114 -17.88 -4.17 -7.91
CA GLN A 114 -18.84 -5.27 -7.95
C GLN A 114 -18.19 -6.64 -7.63
N SER A 115 -17.21 -6.64 -6.75
CA SER A 115 -16.45 -7.82 -6.35
C SER A 115 -15.90 -7.68 -4.93
N SER A 116 -15.71 -8.81 -4.26
CA SER A 116 -15.10 -8.84 -2.93
C SER A 116 -13.58 -8.69 -3.03
N ILE A 117 -13.01 -7.89 -2.14
CA ILE A 117 -11.56 -7.77 -1.98
C ILE A 117 -11.06 -8.85 -1.02
N SER A 118 -10.02 -9.58 -1.44
CA SER A 118 -9.39 -10.59 -0.60
C SER A 118 -8.57 -9.94 0.52
N ILE A 119 -8.77 -10.41 1.75
CA ILE A 119 -8.02 -9.98 2.93
C ILE A 119 -7.18 -11.16 3.42
N TYR A 120 -5.90 -10.94 3.55
CA TYR A 120 -4.93 -11.92 4.04
C TYR A 120 -4.40 -11.46 5.40
N ALA A 121 -4.45 -12.33 6.39
CA ALA A 121 -3.99 -12.08 7.76
C ALA A 121 -3.36 -13.36 8.32
N ASN A 122 -2.50 -13.21 9.33
CA ASN A 122 -2.05 -14.34 10.13
C ASN A 122 -3.16 -14.80 11.08
N ASN A 123 -3.09 -16.08 11.43
CA ASN A 123 -3.91 -16.68 12.48
C ASN A 123 -3.44 -16.22 13.87
#